data_f8bcaa122638eeb86c96033f100a7599
#
_entry.id   f8bcaa122638eeb86c96033f100a7599
#
_cell.length_a   1.000
_cell.length_b   1.000
_cell.length_c   1.000
_cell.angle_alpha   90.00
_cell.angle_beta   90.00
_cell.angle_gamma   90.00
#
_symmetry.space_group_name_H-M   'P 1'
#
loop_
_entity.id
_entity.type
_entity.pdbx_description
1 polymer ?
#
loop_
_entity_poly.entity_id
_entity_poly.type
_entity_poly.pdbx_seq_one_letter_code
_entity_poly.pdbx_strand_id
1 'polypeptide(L)'
;DKLYEAKQGGVNRISINPQTMNEQTLKRVGRKHTPDMVRKCFEMARKMGFDNINMDLIAGLPEETVDMFKYSLDEVIKLDPENITVHSMCVKRAASLRFSDAELAKANDMNEMLSYTQKHMEKTGRKPYYMYRQKNISGNLENVGYAKDGCMSTYNINIMEEKQTIIALGGGGSTKIVMDDRIERVFNFKDPLEYIRRFDEILKKKDEILDILAGEKNG
;
A
#
# COMPACT_ATOMS: atom_id res chain seq x y z
N ASP A 1 15.07 -9.52 17.19
CA ASP A 1 14.77 -9.28 15.79
C ASP A 1 13.32 -8.82 15.65
N LYS A 2 13.09 -7.64 15.03
CA LYS A 2 11.76 -6.98 14.93
C LYS A 2 10.67 -7.87 14.31
N LEU A 3 11.02 -8.71 13.35
CA LEU A 3 10.07 -9.61 12.70
C LEU A 3 9.60 -10.71 13.67
N TYR A 4 10.51 -11.23 14.46
CA TYR A 4 10.20 -12.20 15.52
C TYR A 4 9.31 -11.58 16.60
N GLU A 5 9.65 -10.39 17.09
CA GLU A 5 8.86 -9.66 18.08
C GLU A 5 7.45 -9.35 17.56
N ALA A 6 7.33 -8.94 16.30
CA ALA A 6 6.03 -8.73 15.67
C ALA A 6 5.18 -10.01 15.65
N LYS A 7 5.79 -11.15 15.30
CA LYS A 7 5.09 -12.44 15.30
C LYS A 7 4.64 -12.85 16.71
N GLN A 8 5.51 -12.69 17.72
CA GLN A 8 5.17 -12.96 19.11
C GLN A 8 4.07 -12.02 19.64
N GLY A 9 4.04 -10.78 19.15
CA GLY A 9 2.98 -9.80 19.42
C GLY A 9 1.64 -10.06 18.72
N GLY A 10 1.50 -11.17 18.00
CA GLY A 10 0.25 -11.57 17.34
C GLY A 10 0.05 -10.98 15.92
N VAL A 11 1.09 -10.37 15.34
CA VAL A 11 1.02 -9.91 13.93
C VAL A 11 0.95 -11.14 13.03
N ASN A 12 -0.11 -11.25 12.25
CA ASN A 12 -0.35 -12.36 11.32
C ASN A 12 -0.15 -11.98 9.85
N ARG A 13 -0.21 -10.69 9.51
CA ARG A 13 -0.04 -10.18 8.15
C ARG A 13 1.06 -9.13 8.10
N ILE A 14 1.95 -9.27 7.11
CA ILE A 14 3.02 -8.31 6.85
C ILE A 14 3.06 -7.92 5.37
N SER A 15 3.76 -6.83 5.07
CA SER A 15 4.05 -6.43 3.69
C SER A 15 5.55 -6.41 3.45
N ILE A 16 5.97 -7.04 2.35
CA ILE A 16 7.35 -7.01 1.83
C ILE A 16 7.27 -6.40 0.45
N ASN A 17 7.62 -5.12 0.32
CA ASN A 17 7.27 -4.31 -0.85
C ASN A 17 8.49 -4.10 -1.77
N PRO A 18 8.72 -4.97 -2.78
CA PRO A 18 9.83 -4.84 -3.70
C PRO A 18 9.75 -3.58 -4.57
N GLN A 19 8.56 -3.14 -4.94
CA GLN A 19 8.23 -2.12 -5.94
C GLN A 19 8.56 -2.57 -7.37
N THR A 20 9.71 -3.17 -7.58
CA THR A 20 10.19 -3.85 -8.80
C THR A 20 11.24 -4.90 -8.41
N MET A 21 11.45 -5.88 -9.27
CA MET A 21 12.54 -6.86 -9.14
C MET A 21 13.72 -6.56 -10.10
N ASN A 22 13.78 -5.34 -10.65
CA ASN A 22 14.88 -4.86 -11.48
C ASN A 22 15.84 -4.00 -10.65
N GLU A 23 17.05 -4.47 -10.45
CA GLU A 23 18.04 -3.80 -9.61
C GLU A 23 18.40 -2.40 -10.12
N GLN A 24 18.49 -2.19 -11.42
CA GLN A 24 18.78 -0.89 -12.01
C GLN A 24 17.67 0.11 -11.73
N THR A 25 16.39 -0.31 -11.88
CA THR A 25 15.23 0.51 -11.57
C THR A 25 15.20 0.86 -10.08
N LEU A 26 15.47 -0.11 -9.18
CA LEU A 26 15.55 0.15 -7.73
C LEU A 26 16.58 1.24 -7.40
N LYS A 27 17.79 1.16 -7.97
CA LYS A 27 18.82 2.19 -7.79
C LYS A 27 18.37 3.57 -8.29
N ARG A 28 17.72 3.61 -9.46
CA ARG A 28 17.21 4.85 -10.06
C ARG A 28 16.15 5.53 -9.21
N VAL A 29 15.22 4.77 -8.65
CA VAL A 29 14.16 5.31 -7.78
C VAL A 29 14.61 5.49 -6.32
N GLY A 30 15.90 5.33 -6.03
CA GLY A 30 16.51 5.58 -4.73
C GLY A 30 16.20 4.51 -3.67
N ARG A 31 15.87 3.30 -4.08
CA ARG A 31 15.68 2.17 -3.17
C ARG A 31 17.03 1.52 -2.86
N LYS A 32 17.25 1.20 -1.58
CA LYS A 32 18.52 0.64 -1.10
C LYS A 32 18.54 -0.89 -1.06
N HIS A 33 17.37 -1.53 -1.20
CA HIS A 33 17.28 -3.00 -1.22
C HIS A 33 17.53 -3.55 -2.62
N THR A 34 17.86 -4.84 -2.68
CA THR A 34 18.04 -5.60 -3.92
C THR A 34 16.98 -6.70 -4.04
N PRO A 35 16.76 -7.25 -5.26
CA PRO A 35 15.86 -8.40 -5.43
C PRO A 35 16.22 -9.59 -4.54
N ASP A 36 17.51 -9.87 -4.32
CA ASP A 36 17.95 -10.94 -3.42
C ASP A 36 17.61 -10.69 -1.96
N MET A 37 17.70 -9.43 -1.51
CA MET A 37 17.25 -9.06 -0.18
C MET A 37 15.74 -9.30 0.00
N VAL A 38 14.94 -9.02 -1.03
CA VAL A 38 13.50 -9.29 -1.02
C VAL A 38 13.23 -10.79 -0.90
N ARG A 39 13.88 -11.62 -1.71
CA ARG A 39 13.73 -13.09 -1.66
C ARG A 39 14.10 -13.63 -0.26
N LYS A 40 15.26 -13.22 0.27
CA LYS A 40 15.72 -13.64 1.61
C LYS A 40 14.76 -13.19 2.71
N CYS A 41 14.25 -11.96 2.62
CA CYS A 41 13.27 -11.44 3.58
C CYS A 41 11.97 -12.25 3.55
N PHE A 42 11.48 -12.59 2.36
CA PHE A 42 10.30 -13.40 2.17
C PHE A 42 10.47 -14.82 2.75
N GLU A 43 11.58 -15.49 2.43
CA GLU A 43 11.90 -16.81 2.99
C GLU A 43 12.01 -16.78 4.52
N MET A 44 12.64 -15.76 5.06
CA MET A 44 12.75 -15.58 6.52
C MET A 44 11.38 -15.39 7.17
N ALA A 45 10.50 -14.58 6.56
CA ALA A 45 9.15 -14.39 7.03
C ALA A 45 8.35 -15.71 7.02
N ARG A 46 8.47 -16.50 5.96
CA ARG A 46 7.85 -17.84 5.88
C ARG A 46 8.36 -18.78 6.97
N LYS A 47 9.68 -18.83 7.21
CA LYS A 47 10.28 -19.63 8.29
C LYS A 47 9.80 -19.22 9.68
N MET A 48 9.45 -17.95 9.86
CA MET A 48 8.86 -17.44 11.11
C MET A 48 7.34 -17.67 11.22
N GLY A 49 6.72 -18.32 10.23
CA GLY A 49 5.30 -18.68 10.26
C GLY A 49 4.36 -17.56 9.82
N PHE A 50 4.83 -16.56 9.06
CA PHE A 50 3.93 -15.63 8.40
C PHE A 50 3.32 -16.30 7.16
N ASP A 51 2.02 -16.45 7.15
CA ASP A 51 1.20 -17.10 6.13
C ASP A 51 0.28 -16.12 5.37
N ASN A 52 0.35 -14.84 5.71
CA ASN A 52 -0.34 -13.78 4.98
C ASN A 52 0.64 -12.64 4.68
N ILE A 53 1.33 -12.75 3.55
CA ILE A 53 2.32 -11.78 3.08
C ILE A 53 1.76 -11.04 1.88
N ASN A 54 1.82 -9.70 1.93
CA ASN A 54 1.53 -8.83 0.80
C ASN A 54 2.83 -8.37 0.14
N MET A 55 2.82 -8.26 -1.19
CA MET A 55 3.93 -7.69 -1.95
C MET A 55 3.41 -6.63 -2.91
N ASP A 56 4.00 -5.42 -2.86
CA ASP A 56 3.61 -4.31 -3.73
C ASP A 56 4.57 -4.17 -4.90
N LEU A 57 4.00 -4.00 -6.09
CA LEU A 57 4.70 -3.62 -7.31
C LEU A 57 4.19 -2.27 -7.83
N ILE A 58 5.02 -1.56 -8.57
CA ILE A 58 4.64 -0.32 -9.24
C ILE A 58 4.80 -0.51 -10.75
N ALA A 59 3.72 -0.37 -11.49
CA ALA A 59 3.73 -0.33 -12.95
C ALA A 59 4.10 1.08 -13.43
N GLY A 60 4.95 1.17 -14.45
CA GLY A 60 5.32 2.44 -15.07
C GLY A 60 6.43 3.22 -14.35
N LEU A 61 7.29 2.55 -13.62
CA LEU A 61 8.49 3.17 -13.05
C LEU A 61 9.37 3.77 -14.17
N PRO A 62 10.15 4.84 -13.90
CA PRO A 62 10.96 5.51 -14.91
C PRO A 62 11.90 4.54 -15.62
N GLU A 63 11.90 4.59 -16.96
CA GLU A 63 12.68 3.73 -17.88
C GLU A 63 12.41 2.22 -17.71
N GLU A 64 11.38 1.82 -16.99
CA GLU A 64 10.99 0.41 -16.89
C GLU A 64 10.11 0.03 -18.07
N THR A 65 10.57 -0.92 -18.85
CA THR A 65 9.83 -1.46 -20.00
C THR A 65 8.73 -2.41 -19.53
N VAL A 66 7.78 -2.71 -20.42
CA VAL A 66 6.75 -3.72 -20.20
C VAL A 66 7.35 -5.08 -19.81
N ASP A 67 8.41 -5.49 -20.48
CA ASP A 67 9.07 -6.79 -20.22
C ASP A 67 9.78 -6.80 -18.85
N MET A 68 10.37 -5.68 -18.43
CA MET A 68 10.95 -5.55 -17.10
C MET A 68 9.87 -5.63 -16.01
N PHE A 69 8.72 -5.03 -16.22
CA PHE A 69 7.59 -5.15 -15.29
C PHE A 69 7.05 -6.59 -15.26
N LYS A 70 6.85 -7.22 -16.42
CA LYS A 70 6.44 -8.63 -16.51
C LYS A 70 7.39 -9.53 -15.74
N TYR A 71 8.69 -9.36 -15.92
CA TYR A 71 9.71 -10.08 -15.16
C TYR A 71 9.52 -9.87 -13.64
N SER A 72 9.33 -8.65 -13.20
CA SER A 72 9.13 -8.34 -11.78
C SER A 72 7.89 -9.03 -11.21
N LEU A 73 6.78 -9.02 -11.96
CA LEU A 73 5.54 -9.68 -11.55
C LEU A 73 5.73 -11.19 -11.47
N ASP A 74 6.38 -11.81 -12.46
CA ASP A 74 6.63 -13.25 -12.50
C ASP A 74 7.54 -13.70 -11.34
N GLU A 75 8.57 -12.92 -11.00
CA GLU A 75 9.43 -13.19 -9.84
C GLU A 75 8.65 -13.12 -8.53
N VAL A 76 7.74 -12.15 -8.37
CA VAL A 76 6.89 -12.06 -7.20
C VAL A 76 5.88 -13.22 -7.15
N ILE A 77 5.30 -13.60 -8.28
CA ILE A 77 4.39 -14.76 -8.37
C ILE A 77 5.10 -16.07 -7.97
N LYS A 78 6.37 -16.26 -8.36
CA LYS A 78 7.17 -17.43 -7.96
C LYS A 78 7.36 -17.54 -6.45
N LEU A 79 7.41 -16.43 -5.72
CA LEU A 79 7.47 -16.42 -4.25
C LEU A 79 6.13 -16.84 -3.61
N ASP A 80 5.07 -16.78 -4.37
CA ASP A 80 3.71 -17.17 -4.01
C ASP A 80 3.15 -16.47 -2.75
N PRO A 81 3.20 -15.11 -2.68
CA PRO A 81 2.56 -14.38 -1.58
C PRO A 81 1.04 -14.52 -1.63
N GLU A 82 0.37 -14.32 -0.51
CA GLU A 82 -1.11 -14.37 -0.46
C GLU A 82 -1.74 -13.16 -1.11
N ASN A 83 -1.05 -12.00 -1.04
CA ASN A 83 -1.54 -10.76 -1.61
C ASN A 83 -0.48 -10.14 -2.54
N ILE A 84 -0.93 -9.59 -3.65
CA ILE A 84 -0.13 -8.76 -4.56
C ILE A 84 -0.91 -7.48 -4.82
N THR A 85 -0.28 -6.33 -4.61
CA THR A 85 -0.86 -5.05 -4.97
C THR A 85 -0.05 -4.43 -6.09
N VAL A 86 -0.72 -4.01 -7.16
CA VAL A 86 -0.07 -3.29 -8.27
C VAL A 86 -0.54 -1.85 -8.27
N HIS A 87 0.41 -0.96 -8.06
CA HIS A 87 0.22 0.47 -8.11
C HIS A 87 0.58 1.01 -9.48
N SER A 88 -0.23 1.91 -10.01
CA SER A 88 0.13 2.69 -11.20
C SER A 88 0.97 3.89 -10.77
N MET A 89 2.10 4.11 -11.46
CA MET A 89 2.99 5.24 -11.16
C MET A 89 2.23 6.56 -11.25
N CYS A 90 2.27 7.32 -10.17
CA CYS A 90 1.72 8.68 -10.12
C CYS A 90 2.87 9.67 -9.92
N VAL A 91 3.08 10.54 -10.89
CA VAL A 91 4.10 11.58 -10.80
C VAL A 91 3.51 12.80 -10.11
N LYS A 92 3.89 13.05 -8.87
CA LYS A 92 3.55 14.30 -8.18
C LYS A 92 4.37 15.45 -8.76
N ARG A 93 3.81 16.67 -8.80
CA ARG A 93 4.49 17.88 -9.36
C ARG A 93 5.93 18.06 -8.84
N ALA A 94 6.20 17.75 -7.58
CA ALA A 94 7.55 17.84 -7.02
C ALA A 94 8.49 16.73 -7.54
N ALA A 95 7.98 15.61 -8.03
CA ALA A 95 8.76 14.53 -8.62
C ALA A 95 8.89 14.68 -10.16
N SER A 96 7.96 15.40 -10.82
CA SER A 96 8.05 15.70 -12.27
C SER A 96 9.29 16.52 -12.62
N LEU A 97 9.87 17.26 -11.66
CA LEU A 97 11.14 17.96 -11.84
C LEU A 97 12.37 17.03 -11.90
N ARG A 98 12.21 15.75 -11.56
CA ARG A 98 13.30 14.76 -11.55
C ARG A 98 13.29 13.80 -12.74
N PHE A 99 12.15 13.70 -13.46
CA PHE A 99 11.98 12.79 -14.59
C PHE A 99 11.40 13.57 -15.77
N SER A 100 11.98 13.38 -16.94
CA SER A 100 11.44 13.91 -18.19
C SER A 100 10.20 13.10 -18.62
N ASP A 101 9.34 13.67 -19.47
CA ASP A 101 8.19 12.95 -20.03
C ASP A 101 8.61 11.71 -20.85
N ALA A 102 9.84 11.68 -21.36
CA ALA A 102 10.40 10.53 -22.07
C ALA A 102 10.75 9.36 -21.15
N GLU A 103 10.97 9.61 -19.87
CA GLU A 103 11.30 8.58 -18.87
C GLU A 103 10.07 7.90 -18.26
N LEU A 104 8.88 8.48 -18.49
CA LEU A 104 7.62 7.95 -17.98
C LEU A 104 7.03 6.94 -18.98
N ALA A 105 6.46 5.86 -18.44
CA ALA A 105 5.76 4.87 -19.26
C ALA A 105 4.59 5.50 -20.03
N LYS A 106 4.47 5.14 -21.30
CA LYS A 106 3.35 5.57 -22.14
C LYS A 106 2.05 4.90 -21.69
N ALA A 107 0.92 5.52 -21.98
CA ALA A 107 -0.40 4.99 -21.61
C ALA A 107 -0.64 3.56 -22.13
N ASN A 108 -0.18 3.26 -23.34
CA ASN A 108 -0.31 1.92 -23.94
C ASN A 108 0.53 0.88 -23.15
N ASP A 109 1.74 1.21 -22.76
CA ASP A 109 2.63 0.34 -21.99
C ASP A 109 2.02 0.04 -20.62
N MET A 110 1.44 1.06 -19.98
CA MET A 110 0.72 0.90 -18.71
C MET A 110 -0.47 -0.04 -18.83
N ASN A 111 -1.28 0.10 -19.88
CA ASN A 111 -2.41 -0.79 -20.13
C ASN A 111 -1.96 -2.23 -20.34
N GLU A 112 -0.84 -2.44 -21.04
CA GLU A 112 -0.27 -3.77 -21.25
C GLU A 112 0.22 -4.38 -19.93
N MET A 113 0.93 -3.62 -19.07
CA MET A 113 1.37 -4.05 -17.76
C MET A 113 0.19 -4.49 -16.87
N LEU A 114 -0.88 -3.68 -16.83
CA LEU A 114 -2.06 -3.98 -16.02
C LEU A 114 -2.87 -5.16 -16.57
N SER A 115 -3.00 -5.28 -17.89
CA SER A 115 -3.66 -6.42 -18.53
C SER A 115 -2.90 -7.73 -18.27
N TYR A 116 -1.56 -7.67 -18.32
CA TYR A 116 -0.70 -8.80 -17.96
C TYR A 116 -0.90 -9.19 -16.50
N THR A 117 -0.94 -8.21 -15.60
CA THR A 117 -1.21 -8.43 -14.17
C THR A 117 -2.54 -9.15 -13.97
N GLN A 118 -3.63 -8.62 -14.49
CA GLN A 118 -4.97 -9.20 -14.31
C GLN A 118 -5.01 -10.67 -14.75
N LYS A 119 -4.49 -10.97 -15.95
CA LYS A 119 -4.44 -12.33 -16.48
C LYS A 119 -3.65 -13.30 -15.61
N HIS A 120 -2.53 -12.84 -15.00
CA HIS A 120 -1.69 -13.70 -14.17
C HIS A 120 -2.22 -13.85 -12.75
N MET A 121 -2.88 -12.84 -12.22
CA MET A 121 -3.58 -12.94 -10.94
C MET A 121 -4.72 -13.97 -11.02
N GLU A 122 -5.53 -13.92 -12.08
CA GLU A 122 -6.59 -14.89 -12.31
C GLU A 122 -6.05 -16.32 -12.41
N LYS A 123 -5.00 -16.55 -13.20
CA LYS A 123 -4.35 -17.86 -13.34
C LYS A 123 -3.80 -18.43 -12.04
N THR A 124 -3.41 -17.58 -11.10
CA THR A 124 -2.83 -17.96 -9.80
C THR A 124 -3.86 -17.95 -8.67
N GLY A 125 -5.15 -17.84 -9.00
CA GLY A 125 -6.25 -17.90 -8.05
C GLY A 125 -6.35 -16.67 -7.14
N ARG A 126 -5.72 -15.55 -7.51
CA ARG A 126 -5.84 -14.28 -6.79
C ARG A 126 -6.91 -13.41 -7.42
N LYS A 127 -7.88 -13.00 -6.61
CA LYS A 127 -9.01 -12.16 -7.02
C LYS A 127 -8.78 -10.71 -6.61
N PRO A 128 -9.21 -9.72 -7.44
CA PRO A 128 -9.20 -8.33 -7.00
C PRO A 128 -10.16 -8.19 -5.81
N TYR A 129 -9.74 -7.49 -4.76
CA TYR A 129 -10.58 -7.32 -3.56
C TYR A 129 -10.71 -5.86 -3.11
N TYR A 130 -9.83 -4.98 -3.56
CA TYR A 130 -9.98 -3.54 -3.43
C TYR A 130 -9.31 -2.83 -4.60
N MET A 131 -9.79 -1.64 -4.90
CA MET A 131 -9.18 -0.74 -5.88
C MET A 131 -9.30 0.71 -5.39
N TYR A 132 -8.35 1.52 -5.80
CA TYR A 132 -8.44 2.96 -5.57
C TYR A 132 -7.74 3.73 -6.68
N ARG A 133 -8.26 4.94 -6.94
CA ARG A 133 -7.69 5.85 -7.92
C ARG A 133 -7.01 7.02 -7.21
N GLN A 134 -5.77 7.29 -7.56
CA GLN A 134 -5.08 8.49 -7.12
C GLN A 134 -5.38 9.65 -8.08
N LYS A 135 -5.46 10.87 -7.54
CA LYS A 135 -5.52 12.08 -8.39
C LYS A 135 -4.21 12.21 -9.16
N ASN A 136 -4.29 12.57 -10.45
CA ASN A 136 -3.15 12.78 -11.37
C ASN A 136 -2.39 11.51 -11.79
N ILE A 137 -3.07 10.38 -11.93
CA ILE A 137 -2.52 9.22 -12.63
C ILE A 137 -2.69 9.41 -14.12
N SER A 138 -1.63 9.14 -14.90
CA SER A 138 -1.69 9.09 -16.36
C SER A 138 -2.68 8.00 -16.79
N GLY A 139 -3.63 8.33 -17.68
CA GLY A 139 -4.57 7.36 -18.24
C GLY A 139 -5.74 6.94 -17.35
N ASN A 140 -6.04 7.61 -16.24
CA ASN A 140 -7.13 7.24 -15.30
C ASN A 140 -7.06 5.80 -14.78
N LEU A 141 -5.85 5.25 -14.66
CA LEU A 141 -5.62 3.88 -14.23
C LEU A 141 -5.83 3.71 -12.71
N GLU A 142 -6.17 2.51 -12.31
CA GLU A 142 -6.48 2.17 -10.92
C GLU A 142 -5.36 1.36 -10.28
N ASN A 143 -5.22 1.52 -8.97
CA ASN A 143 -4.37 0.66 -8.15
C ASN A 143 -5.25 -0.49 -7.66
N VAL A 144 -4.82 -1.72 -7.86
CA VAL A 144 -5.62 -2.90 -7.54
C VAL A 144 -4.83 -3.83 -6.62
N GLY A 145 -5.48 -4.23 -5.54
CA GLY A 145 -5.00 -5.28 -4.66
C GLY A 145 -5.68 -6.62 -4.99
N TYR A 146 -4.87 -7.63 -5.15
CA TYR A 146 -5.30 -9.01 -5.41
C TYR A 146 -4.94 -9.89 -4.23
N ALA A 147 -5.83 -10.83 -3.88
CA ALA A 147 -5.62 -11.76 -2.78
C ALA A 147 -6.11 -13.16 -3.12
N LYS A 148 -5.47 -14.17 -2.51
CA LYS A 148 -6.03 -15.52 -2.42
C LYS A 148 -7.27 -15.51 -1.51
N ASP A 149 -8.15 -16.47 -1.68
CA ASP A 149 -9.37 -16.58 -0.87
C ASP A 149 -9.00 -16.65 0.65
N GLY A 150 -9.70 -15.89 1.46
CA GLY A 150 -9.46 -15.80 2.90
C GLY A 150 -8.28 -14.94 3.36
N CYS A 151 -7.48 -14.39 2.42
CA CYS A 151 -6.27 -13.61 2.75
C CYS A 151 -6.42 -12.10 2.54
N MET A 152 -7.63 -11.61 2.27
CA MET A 152 -7.91 -10.20 2.06
C MET A 152 -7.62 -9.37 3.31
N SER A 153 -7.09 -8.15 3.11
CA SER A 153 -6.91 -7.20 4.21
C SER A 153 -8.21 -6.46 4.51
N THR A 154 -8.84 -6.78 5.63
CA THR A 154 -10.04 -6.10 6.11
C THR A 154 -9.82 -4.59 6.26
N TYR A 155 -8.62 -4.17 6.71
CA TYR A 155 -8.26 -2.76 6.78
C TYR A 155 -8.34 -2.05 5.42
N ASN A 156 -7.80 -2.68 4.36
CA ASN A 156 -7.83 -2.08 3.01
C ASN A 156 -9.28 -1.94 2.50
N ILE A 157 -10.12 -2.94 2.75
CA ILE A 157 -11.53 -2.90 2.37
C ILE A 157 -12.23 -1.76 3.12
N ASN A 158 -12.13 -1.73 4.45
CA ASN A 158 -12.83 -0.76 5.28
C ASN A 158 -12.41 0.69 5.01
N ILE A 159 -11.11 0.93 4.72
CA ILE A 159 -10.63 2.28 4.42
C ILE A 159 -11.13 2.77 3.05
N MET A 160 -11.25 1.87 2.07
CA MET A 160 -11.71 2.21 0.72
C MET A 160 -13.24 2.36 0.64
N GLU A 161 -13.97 1.51 1.33
CA GLU A 161 -15.44 1.56 1.38
C GLU A 161 -15.99 2.62 2.33
N GLU A 162 -15.13 3.23 3.14
CA GLU A 162 -15.49 4.27 4.11
C GLU A 162 -16.63 3.87 5.07
N LYS A 163 -16.73 2.58 5.40
CA LYS A 163 -17.80 2.03 6.25
C LYS A 163 -17.43 1.91 7.73
N GLN A 164 -16.18 2.19 8.08
CA GLN A 164 -15.70 2.03 9.45
C GLN A 164 -14.93 3.25 9.92
N THR A 165 -15.21 3.69 11.14
CA THR A 165 -14.39 4.68 11.83
C THR A 165 -12.97 4.13 12.05
N ILE A 166 -11.97 4.94 11.73
CA ILE A 166 -10.55 4.61 11.88
C ILE A 166 -9.89 5.67 12.74
N ILE A 167 -9.46 5.28 13.93
CA ILE A 167 -8.74 6.17 14.84
C ILE A 167 -7.25 6.09 14.49
N ALA A 168 -6.69 7.21 14.05
CA ALA A 168 -5.28 7.29 13.67
C ALA A 168 -4.40 7.65 14.87
N LEU A 169 -3.28 6.95 15.01
CA LEU A 169 -2.23 7.22 15.99
C LEU A 169 -0.99 7.74 15.28
N GLY A 170 -0.18 8.54 15.99
CA GLY A 170 1.08 9.05 15.50
C GLY A 170 1.00 10.38 14.74
N GLY A 171 2.17 10.98 14.50
CA GLY A 171 2.30 12.25 13.78
C GLY A 171 1.79 12.15 12.35
N GLY A 172 1.05 13.16 11.90
CA GLY A 172 0.44 13.20 10.57
C GLY A 172 -0.75 12.27 10.37
N GLY A 173 -1.15 11.50 11.38
CA GLY A 173 -2.32 10.62 11.32
C GLY A 173 -3.62 11.40 11.11
N SER A 174 -4.56 10.84 10.36
CA SER A 174 -5.89 11.37 10.13
C SER A 174 -6.94 10.36 10.61
N THR A 175 -7.57 10.65 11.74
CA THR A 175 -8.75 9.92 12.20
C THR A 175 -9.90 10.20 11.24
N LYS A 176 -10.61 9.17 10.84
CA LYS A 176 -11.81 9.24 10.02
C LYS A 176 -12.98 8.68 10.82
N ILE A 177 -13.95 9.53 11.12
CA ILE A 177 -15.19 9.18 11.82
C ILE A 177 -16.25 9.02 10.75
N VAL A 178 -16.79 7.81 10.63
CA VAL A 178 -17.87 7.49 9.70
C VAL A 178 -19.19 7.58 10.44
N MET A 179 -20.06 8.47 9.99
CA MET A 179 -21.42 8.68 10.46
C MET A 179 -22.41 8.28 9.38
N ASP A 180 -23.68 8.20 9.69
CA ASP A 180 -24.72 7.77 8.74
C ASP A 180 -24.85 8.70 7.53
N ASP A 181 -24.63 10.01 7.73
CA ASP A 181 -24.85 11.05 6.72
C ASP A 181 -23.56 11.75 6.25
N ARG A 182 -22.45 11.56 6.97
CA ARG A 182 -21.19 12.26 6.68
C ARG A 182 -19.94 11.56 7.21
N ILE A 183 -18.80 12.02 6.77
CA ILE A 183 -17.49 11.60 7.27
C ILE A 183 -16.76 12.81 7.83
N GLU A 184 -16.40 12.75 9.09
CA GLU A 184 -15.56 13.75 9.74
C GLU A 184 -14.10 13.30 9.81
N ARG A 185 -13.18 14.27 9.78
CA ARG A 185 -11.74 13.99 9.86
C ARG A 185 -11.07 14.86 10.91
N VAL A 186 -10.35 14.20 11.81
CA VAL A 186 -9.56 14.86 12.86
C VAL A 186 -8.08 14.55 12.60
N PHE A 187 -7.28 15.61 12.46
CA PHE A 187 -5.88 15.49 12.09
C PHE A 187 -4.96 15.64 13.30
N ASN A 188 -3.96 14.77 13.39
CA ASN A 188 -2.82 14.95 14.26
C ASN A 188 -1.81 15.93 13.62
N PHE A 189 -0.93 16.53 14.42
CA PHE A 189 0.15 17.38 13.89
C PHE A 189 1.05 16.59 12.97
N LYS A 190 1.42 17.17 11.82
CA LYS A 190 2.27 16.51 10.82
C LYS A 190 3.73 16.49 11.22
N ASP A 191 4.18 17.59 11.83
CA ASP A 191 5.55 17.70 12.30
C ASP A 191 5.75 16.84 13.55
N PRO A 192 6.78 15.97 13.59
CA PRO A 192 7.01 15.08 14.73
C PRO A 192 7.29 15.80 16.04
N LEU A 193 7.98 16.96 15.98
CA LEU A 193 8.30 17.74 17.18
C LEU A 193 7.05 18.42 17.72
N GLU A 194 6.21 18.99 16.86
CA GLU A 194 4.92 19.55 17.26
C GLU A 194 3.98 18.46 17.83
N TYR A 195 3.98 17.27 17.22
CA TYR A 195 3.19 16.16 17.76
C TYR A 195 3.61 15.79 19.19
N ILE A 196 4.92 15.74 19.46
CA ILE A 196 5.44 15.43 20.81
C ILE A 196 5.18 16.57 21.79
N ARG A 197 5.47 17.82 21.39
CA ARG A 197 5.32 18.99 22.27
C ARG A 197 3.89 19.27 22.67
N ARG A 198 2.93 18.98 21.78
CA ARG A 198 1.51 19.25 21.95
C ARG A 198 0.70 17.96 22.14
N PHE A 199 1.31 16.96 22.76
CA PHE A 199 0.68 15.64 22.91
C PHE A 199 -0.63 15.71 23.70
N ASP A 200 -0.70 16.58 24.72
CA ASP A 200 -1.94 16.79 25.52
C ASP A 200 -3.10 17.30 24.66
N GLU A 201 -2.84 18.13 23.65
CA GLU A 201 -3.87 18.55 22.70
C GLU A 201 -4.35 17.40 21.80
N ILE A 202 -3.45 16.47 21.47
CA ILE A 202 -3.82 15.25 20.74
C ILE A 202 -4.72 14.36 21.59
N LEU A 203 -4.44 14.22 22.90
CA LEU A 203 -5.29 13.46 23.82
C LEU A 203 -6.69 14.09 23.91
N LYS A 204 -6.79 15.40 24.10
CA LYS A 204 -8.09 16.11 24.11
C LYS A 204 -8.89 15.86 22.83
N LYS A 205 -8.24 15.94 21.66
CA LYS A 205 -8.90 15.59 20.39
C LYS A 205 -9.40 14.13 20.35
N LYS A 206 -8.70 13.20 21.03
CA LYS A 206 -9.17 11.81 21.12
C LYS A 206 -10.37 11.66 22.02
N ASP A 207 -10.43 12.41 23.11
CA ASP A 207 -11.60 12.45 24.00
C ASP A 207 -12.81 13.02 23.25
N GLU A 208 -12.65 14.13 22.51
CA GLU A 208 -13.72 14.70 21.65
C GLU A 208 -14.25 13.66 20.63
N ILE A 209 -13.35 12.83 20.01
CA ILE A 209 -13.77 11.77 19.11
C ILE A 209 -14.60 10.72 19.85
N LEU A 210 -14.21 10.36 21.06
CA LEU A 210 -14.96 9.38 21.86
C LEU A 210 -16.35 9.91 22.24
N ASP A 211 -16.46 11.20 22.56
CA ASP A 211 -17.74 11.86 22.85
C ASP A 211 -18.67 11.85 21.64
N ILE A 212 -18.14 12.15 20.44
CA ILE A 212 -18.90 12.07 19.18
C ILE A 212 -19.44 10.65 18.96
N LEU A 213 -18.58 9.64 19.09
CA LEU A 213 -18.96 8.23 18.90
C LEU A 213 -19.94 7.72 19.97
N ALA A 214 -19.87 8.27 21.20
CA ALA A 214 -20.81 7.94 22.26
C ALA A 214 -22.19 8.61 22.05
N GLY A 215 -22.21 9.83 21.51
CA GLY A 215 -23.44 10.56 21.18
C GLY A 215 -24.27 9.87 20.08
N GLU A 216 -23.63 9.27 19.09
CA GLU A 216 -24.33 8.52 18.04
C GLU A 216 -25.03 7.23 18.54
N LYS A 217 -24.54 6.63 19.63
CA LYS A 217 -25.16 5.43 20.21
C LYS A 217 -26.43 5.72 21.01
N ASN A 218 -26.70 6.99 21.31
CA ASN A 218 -27.81 7.43 22.14
C ASN A 218 -28.92 8.19 21.37
N GLY A 219 -28.81 8.30 20.07
CA GLY A 219 -29.81 8.89 19.16
C GLY A 219 -30.44 7.82 18.26
#